data_032d9ef9d636424cd13724dc7a9b95db
#
_entry.id   032d9ef9d636424cd13724dc7a9b95db
#
_cell.length_a   1.000
_cell.length_b   1.000
_cell.length_c   1.000
_cell.angle_alpha   90.00
_cell.angle_beta   90.00
_cell.angle_gamma   90.00
#
_symmetry.space_group_name_H-M   'P 1'
#
loop_
_entity.id
_entity.type
_entity.pdbx_description
1 polymer ?
#
loop_
_entity_poly.entity_id
_entity_poly.type
_entity_poly.pdbx_seq_one_letter_code
_entity_poly.pdbx_strand_id
1 'polypeptide(L)'
;ITERLVGSEMCIRDSHITLVGTHVPKYVIDRGLEDWTAAMILSLIGLFNIFGSLISGYLCTKRKKKTILSIIYFLRGVSICLFIFLPPSTLGSIFFGASFGILWLSTVPATSGIVAHIFGTKYLGLLYGLVFLSHQIGSFFGAYLGGLFYDLYGSYDYAWYLAIALSIFAGLIH
;
A
#
# COMPACT_ATOMS: atom_id res chain seq x y z
N ILE A 1 6.14 5.82 -23.02
CA ILE A 1 5.47 6.54 -21.92
C ILE A 1 4.93 5.55 -20.89
N THR A 2 4.28 4.47 -21.30
CA THR A 2 3.65 3.48 -20.42
C THR A 2 4.65 2.71 -19.54
N GLU A 3 5.85 2.46 -20.03
CA GLU A 3 6.91 1.70 -19.32
C GLU A 3 7.49 2.49 -18.13
N ARG A 4 7.74 3.79 -18.33
CA ARG A 4 8.24 4.67 -17.26
C ARG A 4 7.19 4.88 -16.16
N LEU A 5 5.92 4.91 -16.53
CA LEU A 5 4.82 5.02 -15.58
C LEU A 5 4.74 3.81 -14.66
N VAL A 6 4.83 2.58 -15.18
CA VAL A 6 4.73 1.35 -14.36
C VAL A 6 5.82 1.28 -13.28
N GLY A 7 7.06 1.67 -13.59
CA GLY A 7 8.14 1.67 -12.60
C GLY A 7 8.00 2.75 -11.52
N SER A 8 7.67 3.98 -11.91
CA SER A 8 7.48 5.09 -10.96
C SER A 8 6.26 4.89 -10.05
N GLU A 9 5.18 4.36 -10.60
CA GLU A 9 3.97 4.03 -9.85
C GLU A 9 4.22 2.97 -8.79
N MET A 10 5.03 1.95 -9.12
CA MET A 10 5.44 0.93 -8.16
C MET A 10 6.24 1.53 -7.01
N CYS A 11 7.18 2.40 -7.29
CA CYS A 11 7.99 3.07 -6.27
C CYS A 11 7.11 3.91 -5.32
N ILE A 12 6.17 4.71 -5.87
CA ILE A 12 5.24 5.54 -5.09
C ILE A 12 4.31 4.66 -4.24
N ARG A 13 3.75 3.61 -4.83
CA ARG A 13 2.87 2.66 -4.14
C ARG A 13 3.55 2.05 -2.92
N ASP A 14 4.79 1.63 -3.09
CA ASP A 14 5.45 0.79 -2.11
C ASP A 14 6.04 1.61 -0.97
N SER A 15 6.33 2.89 -1.23
CA SER A 15 6.71 3.83 -0.18
C SER A 15 5.63 3.95 0.89
N HIS A 16 4.36 4.15 0.54
CA HIS A 16 3.30 4.28 1.54
C HIS A 16 2.90 2.94 2.18
N ILE A 17 2.99 1.83 1.45
CA ILE A 17 2.74 0.49 2.02
C ILE A 17 3.76 0.16 3.11
N THR A 18 5.04 0.34 2.81
CA THR A 18 6.11 0.02 3.74
C THR A 18 6.11 0.99 4.92
N LEU A 19 5.80 2.27 4.69
CA LEU A 19 5.60 3.23 5.76
C LEU A 19 4.52 2.75 6.73
N VAL A 20 3.36 2.33 6.23
CA VAL A 20 2.29 1.76 7.06
C VAL A 20 2.77 0.52 7.80
N GLY A 21 3.32 -0.48 7.09
CA GLY A 21 3.74 -1.74 7.70
C GLY A 21 4.81 -1.59 8.79
N THR A 22 5.72 -0.63 8.61
CA THR A 22 6.83 -0.42 9.54
C THR A 22 6.42 0.45 10.74
N HIS A 23 5.60 1.48 10.53
CA HIS A 23 5.37 2.50 11.55
C HIS A 23 4.01 2.44 12.23
N VAL A 24 3.02 1.68 11.71
CA VAL A 24 1.72 1.48 12.37
C VAL A 24 1.85 0.95 13.79
N PRO A 25 2.70 -0.06 14.10
CA PRO A 25 2.82 -0.56 15.46
C PRO A 25 3.19 0.54 16.46
N LYS A 26 4.23 1.32 16.16
CA LYS A 26 4.67 2.42 17.03
C LYS A 26 3.63 3.52 17.11
N TYR A 27 3.02 3.89 15.98
CA TYR A 27 1.98 4.92 15.94
C TYR A 27 0.77 4.59 16.81
N VAL A 28 0.34 3.34 16.82
CA VAL A 28 -0.80 2.86 17.63
C VAL A 28 -0.47 2.94 19.13
N ILE A 29 0.74 2.55 19.50
CA ILE A 29 1.23 2.62 20.89
C ILE A 29 1.34 4.09 21.35
N ASP A 30 1.90 4.97 20.51
CA ASP A 30 2.04 6.40 20.81
C ASP A 30 0.67 7.10 20.98
N ARG A 31 -0.39 6.55 20.39
CA ARG A 31 -1.78 7.00 20.60
C ARG A 31 -2.47 6.38 21.81
N GLY A 32 -1.75 5.64 22.64
CA GLY A 32 -2.23 5.08 23.90
C GLY A 32 -3.03 3.80 23.77
N LEU A 33 -2.94 3.10 22.64
CA LEU A 33 -3.52 1.78 22.46
C LEU A 33 -2.53 0.69 22.94
N GLU A 34 -3.05 -0.45 23.33
CA GLU A 34 -2.26 -1.57 23.83
C GLU A 34 -1.43 -2.26 22.73
N ASP A 35 -0.28 -2.81 23.09
CA ASP A 35 0.67 -3.48 22.16
C ASP A 35 0.01 -4.60 21.36
N TRP A 36 -0.92 -5.34 21.95
CA TRP A 36 -1.65 -6.40 21.23
C TRP A 36 -2.49 -5.86 20.07
N THR A 37 -2.96 -4.61 20.13
CA THR A 37 -3.71 -3.96 19.04
C THR A 37 -2.79 -3.80 17.81
N ALA A 38 -1.53 -3.43 18.02
CA ALA A 38 -0.55 -3.34 16.94
C ALA A 38 -0.30 -4.69 16.26
N ALA A 39 -0.09 -5.75 17.06
CA ALA A 39 0.07 -7.11 16.55
C ALA A 39 -1.18 -7.60 15.79
N MET A 40 -2.37 -7.25 16.28
CA MET A 40 -3.63 -7.61 15.67
C MET A 40 -3.84 -6.92 14.31
N ILE A 41 -3.49 -5.63 14.18
CA ILE A 41 -3.54 -4.92 12.89
C ILE A 41 -2.68 -5.66 11.85
N LEU A 42 -1.43 -5.97 12.18
CA LEU A 42 -0.53 -6.66 11.24
C LEU A 42 -1.04 -8.06 10.88
N SER A 43 -1.58 -8.80 11.84
CA SER A 43 -2.18 -10.11 11.61
C SER A 43 -3.40 -10.04 10.69
N LEU A 44 -4.27 -9.04 10.89
CA LEU A 44 -5.43 -8.80 10.04
C LEU A 44 -5.01 -8.38 8.64
N ILE A 45 -4.02 -7.51 8.51
CA ILE A 45 -3.44 -7.16 7.21
C ILE A 45 -3.00 -8.42 6.47
N GLY A 46 -2.26 -9.32 7.12
CA GLY A 46 -1.82 -10.58 6.53
C GLY A 46 -2.98 -11.49 6.10
N LEU A 47 -3.96 -11.67 6.98
CA LEU A 47 -5.11 -12.52 6.72
C LEU A 47 -5.98 -11.99 5.57
N PHE A 48 -6.37 -10.73 5.64
CA PHE A 48 -7.26 -10.12 4.64
C PHE A 48 -6.58 -9.91 3.29
N ASN A 49 -5.26 -9.87 3.25
CA ASN A 49 -4.46 -9.81 2.04
C ASN A 49 -4.68 -11.04 1.11
N ILE A 50 -4.93 -12.21 1.68
CA ILE A 50 -5.28 -13.41 0.90
C ILE A 50 -6.57 -13.16 0.11
N PHE A 51 -7.61 -12.69 0.77
CA PHE A 51 -8.89 -12.39 0.11
C PHE A 51 -8.75 -11.27 -0.92
N GLY A 52 -8.02 -10.21 -0.58
CA GLY A 52 -7.78 -9.07 -1.47
C GLY A 52 -7.09 -9.47 -2.76
N SER A 53 -6.04 -10.29 -2.69
CA SER A 53 -5.31 -10.76 -3.87
C SER A 53 -6.16 -11.66 -4.76
N LEU A 54 -6.97 -12.55 -4.18
CA LEU A 54 -7.90 -13.41 -4.93
C LEU A 54 -9.00 -12.60 -5.63
N ILE A 55 -9.63 -11.66 -4.92
CA ILE A 55 -10.67 -10.78 -5.47
C ILE A 55 -10.09 -9.94 -6.62
N SER A 56 -8.94 -9.34 -6.41
CA SER A 56 -8.26 -8.54 -7.45
C SER A 56 -7.89 -9.39 -8.65
N GLY A 57 -7.33 -10.59 -8.46
CA GLY A 57 -7.03 -11.52 -9.53
C GLY A 57 -8.27 -11.83 -10.37
N TYR A 58 -9.39 -12.15 -9.72
CA TYR A 58 -10.68 -12.39 -10.40
C TYR A 58 -11.20 -11.14 -11.14
N LEU A 59 -11.15 -9.98 -10.52
CA LEU A 59 -11.59 -8.73 -11.16
C LEU A 59 -10.73 -8.38 -12.39
N CYS A 60 -9.43 -8.67 -12.36
CA CYS A 60 -8.53 -8.45 -13.49
C CYS A 60 -8.85 -9.28 -14.73
N THR A 61 -9.65 -10.35 -14.61
CA THR A 61 -10.18 -11.11 -15.75
C THR A 61 -11.38 -10.43 -16.40
N LYS A 62 -12.12 -9.61 -15.66
CA LYS A 62 -13.41 -9.03 -16.11
C LYS A 62 -13.35 -7.52 -16.39
N ARG A 63 -12.41 -6.82 -15.82
CA ARG A 63 -12.32 -5.35 -15.88
C ARG A 63 -10.95 -4.88 -16.34
N LYS A 64 -10.87 -3.62 -16.78
CA LYS A 64 -9.59 -3.00 -17.15
C LYS A 64 -8.68 -2.90 -15.92
N LYS A 65 -7.48 -3.48 -16.01
CA LYS A 65 -6.52 -3.54 -14.90
C LYS A 65 -6.15 -2.16 -14.35
N LYS A 66 -6.05 -1.15 -15.21
CA LYS A 66 -5.79 0.25 -14.81
C LYS A 66 -6.88 0.79 -13.89
N THR A 67 -8.14 0.59 -14.22
CA THR A 67 -9.27 1.04 -13.39
C THR A 67 -9.26 0.36 -12.02
N ILE A 68 -8.92 -0.93 -11.97
CA ILE A 68 -8.80 -1.67 -10.70
C ILE A 68 -7.69 -1.06 -9.84
N LEU A 69 -6.53 -0.77 -10.42
CA LEU A 69 -5.41 -0.13 -9.73
C LEU A 69 -5.80 1.25 -9.17
N SER A 70 -6.42 2.11 -9.99
CA SER A 70 -6.88 3.44 -9.55
C SER A 70 -7.83 3.34 -8.35
N ILE A 71 -8.81 2.43 -8.39
CA ILE A 71 -9.75 2.21 -7.29
C ILE A 71 -9.02 1.73 -6.03
N ILE A 72 -8.08 0.77 -6.15
CA ILE A 72 -7.32 0.26 -5.01
C ILE A 72 -6.52 1.39 -4.36
N TYR A 73 -5.84 2.23 -5.12
CA TYR A 73 -5.05 3.33 -4.58
C TYR A 73 -5.92 4.38 -3.88
N PHE A 74 -7.04 4.73 -4.49
CA PHE A 74 -7.98 5.67 -3.89
C PHE A 74 -8.53 5.14 -2.55
N LEU A 75 -8.96 3.88 -2.53
CA LEU A 75 -9.48 3.24 -1.31
C LEU A 75 -8.41 3.13 -0.22
N ARG A 76 -7.13 2.92 -0.58
CA ARG A 76 -6.03 2.98 0.39
C ARG A 76 -5.91 4.36 1.03
N GLY A 77 -5.90 5.41 0.22
CA GLY A 77 -5.87 6.78 0.73
C GLY A 77 -7.01 7.05 1.70
N VAL A 78 -8.22 6.64 1.34
CA VAL A 78 -9.41 6.75 2.22
C VAL A 78 -9.22 5.95 3.51
N SER A 79 -8.72 4.71 3.43
CA SER A 79 -8.49 3.88 4.62
C SER A 79 -7.47 4.51 5.57
N ILE A 80 -6.37 5.07 5.05
CA ILE A 80 -5.37 5.78 5.84
C ILE A 80 -5.97 7.06 6.45
N CYS A 81 -6.70 7.86 5.68
CA CYS A 81 -7.39 9.05 6.17
C CYS A 81 -8.30 8.72 7.35
N LEU A 82 -9.16 7.73 7.20
CA LEU A 82 -10.06 7.32 8.27
C LEU A 82 -9.31 6.88 9.53
N PHE A 83 -8.22 6.14 9.37
CA PHE A 83 -7.42 5.68 10.50
C PHE A 83 -6.74 6.82 11.29
N ILE A 84 -6.31 7.86 10.60
CA ILE A 84 -5.59 8.98 11.21
C ILE A 84 -6.54 9.99 11.85
N PHE A 85 -7.62 10.34 11.15
CA PHE A 85 -8.53 11.40 11.57
C PHE A 85 -9.61 10.94 12.57
N LEU A 86 -9.89 9.63 12.64
CA LEU A 86 -10.79 9.08 13.64
C LEU A 86 -10.10 8.97 15.01
N PRO A 87 -10.86 9.10 16.11
CA PRO A 87 -10.30 8.89 17.44
C PRO A 87 -9.71 7.48 17.57
N PRO A 88 -8.58 7.33 18.29
CA PRO A 88 -7.92 6.04 18.45
C PRO A 88 -8.87 5.08 19.19
N SER A 89 -9.15 3.95 18.54
CA SER A 89 -9.98 2.90 19.11
C SER A 89 -9.55 1.53 18.59
N THR A 90 -9.69 0.52 19.40
CA THR A 90 -9.40 -0.87 19.00
C THR A 90 -10.25 -1.30 17.81
N LEU A 91 -11.53 -0.93 17.79
CA LEU A 91 -12.43 -1.24 16.65
C LEU A 91 -11.99 -0.54 15.38
N GLY A 92 -11.61 0.74 15.43
CA GLY A 92 -11.06 1.48 14.30
C GLY A 92 -9.79 0.85 13.76
N SER A 93 -8.92 0.38 14.66
CA SER A 93 -7.68 -0.32 14.31
C SER A 93 -7.94 -1.67 13.63
N ILE A 94 -8.91 -2.44 14.11
CA ILE A 94 -9.34 -3.69 13.49
C ILE A 94 -9.88 -3.43 12.07
N PHE A 95 -10.76 -2.45 11.94
CA PHE A 95 -11.33 -2.08 10.65
C PHE A 95 -10.25 -1.61 9.67
N PHE A 96 -9.30 -0.81 10.14
CA PHE A 96 -8.14 -0.41 9.34
C PHE A 96 -7.32 -1.60 8.90
N GLY A 97 -6.94 -2.52 9.80
CA GLY A 97 -6.17 -3.72 9.48
C GLY A 97 -6.85 -4.59 8.43
N ALA A 98 -8.16 -4.81 8.55
CA ALA A 98 -8.94 -5.58 7.59
C ALA A 98 -9.04 -4.89 6.22
N SER A 99 -9.45 -3.61 6.19
CA SER A 99 -9.64 -2.85 4.95
C SER A 99 -8.32 -2.63 4.21
N PHE A 100 -7.28 -2.24 4.92
CA PHE A 100 -5.96 -2.04 4.35
C PHE A 100 -5.33 -3.36 3.88
N GLY A 101 -5.58 -4.47 4.62
CA GLY A 101 -5.14 -5.81 4.25
C GLY A 101 -5.73 -6.25 2.90
N ILE A 102 -7.03 -6.08 2.68
CA ILE A 102 -7.67 -6.38 1.38
C ILE A 102 -6.96 -5.62 0.24
N LEU A 103 -6.53 -4.40 0.50
CA LEU A 103 -5.94 -3.52 -0.53
C LEU A 103 -4.43 -3.72 -0.70
N TRP A 104 -3.73 -4.36 0.24
CA TRP A 104 -2.26 -4.44 0.30
C TRP A 104 -1.63 -5.06 -0.94
N LEU A 105 -1.80 -6.35 -1.18
CA LEU A 105 -1.27 -7.05 -2.37
C LEU A 105 -2.26 -7.15 -3.53
N SER A 106 -3.43 -6.56 -3.44
CA SER A 106 -4.42 -6.55 -4.52
C SER A 106 -3.90 -5.92 -5.82
N THR A 107 -2.84 -5.12 -5.74
CA THR A 107 -2.18 -4.54 -6.91
C THR A 107 -1.28 -5.51 -7.65
N VAL A 108 -0.80 -6.59 -7.01
CA VAL A 108 0.15 -7.55 -7.59
C VAL A 108 -0.43 -8.28 -8.83
N PRO A 109 -1.64 -8.87 -8.78
CA PRO A 109 -2.22 -9.52 -9.95
C PRO A 109 -2.48 -8.55 -11.11
N ALA A 110 -2.91 -7.33 -10.79
CA ALA A 110 -3.17 -6.31 -11.80
C ALA A 110 -1.88 -5.88 -12.50
N THR A 111 -0.80 -5.64 -11.76
CA THR A 111 0.49 -5.21 -12.29
C THR A 111 1.17 -6.29 -13.12
N SER A 112 1.26 -7.52 -12.60
CA SER A 112 1.82 -8.64 -13.35
C SER A 112 1.05 -8.89 -14.65
N GLY A 113 -0.28 -8.74 -14.59
CA GLY A 113 -1.14 -8.85 -15.76
C GLY A 113 -0.95 -7.70 -16.77
N ILE A 114 -0.59 -6.49 -16.35
CA ILE A 114 -0.25 -5.38 -17.26
C ILE A 114 1.09 -5.68 -17.94
N VAL A 115 2.11 -6.08 -17.19
CA VAL A 115 3.43 -6.43 -17.73
C VAL A 115 3.30 -7.57 -18.76
N ALA A 116 2.55 -8.63 -18.44
CA ALA A 116 2.31 -9.72 -19.35
C ALA A 116 1.56 -9.28 -20.63
N HIS A 117 0.63 -8.33 -20.52
CA HIS A 117 -0.15 -7.83 -21.65
C HIS A 117 0.70 -6.95 -22.61
N ILE A 118 1.61 -6.14 -22.05
CA ILE A 118 2.43 -5.22 -22.85
C ILE A 118 3.62 -5.94 -23.49
N PHE A 119 4.31 -6.80 -22.75
CA PHE A 119 5.59 -7.40 -23.16
C PHE A 119 5.49 -8.87 -23.53
N GLY A 120 4.32 -9.48 -23.35
CA GLY A 120 4.15 -10.92 -23.50
C GLY A 120 4.73 -11.71 -22.34
N THR A 121 4.61 -13.04 -22.41
CA THR A 121 5.00 -13.94 -21.32
C THR A 121 6.47 -14.40 -21.40
N LYS A 122 7.13 -14.23 -22.55
CA LYS A 122 8.49 -14.76 -22.79
C LYS A 122 9.53 -14.24 -21.80
N TYR A 123 9.46 -12.96 -21.44
CA TYR A 123 10.41 -12.30 -20.53
C TYR A 123 9.73 -11.83 -19.24
N LEU A 124 8.57 -12.37 -18.91
CA LEU A 124 7.75 -11.91 -17.78
C LEU A 124 8.52 -11.93 -16.46
N GLY A 125 9.30 -12.98 -16.20
CA GLY A 125 10.09 -13.10 -14.98
C GLY A 125 11.14 -11.99 -14.82
N LEU A 126 11.88 -11.69 -15.88
CA LEU A 126 12.89 -10.62 -15.88
C LEU A 126 12.24 -9.24 -15.72
N LEU A 127 11.21 -8.97 -16.50
CA LEU A 127 10.53 -7.66 -16.48
C LEU A 127 9.80 -7.43 -15.16
N TYR A 128 9.17 -8.47 -14.62
CA TYR A 128 8.55 -8.37 -13.31
C TYR A 128 9.58 -8.23 -12.19
N GLY A 129 10.76 -8.83 -12.33
CA GLY A 129 11.89 -8.61 -11.43
C GLY A 129 12.38 -7.18 -11.40
N LEU A 130 12.45 -6.49 -12.55
CA LEU A 130 12.78 -5.06 -12.64
C LEU A 130 11.71 -4.19 -12.00
N VAL A 131 10.43 -4.53 -12.21
CA VAL A 131 9.31 -3.87 -11.53
C VAL A 131 9.41 -4.08 -10.02
N PHE A 132 9.78 -5.28 -9.57
CA PHE A 132 9.97 -5.58 -8.16
C PHE A 132 11.19 -4.86 -7.55
N LEU A 133 12.24 -4.60 -8.33
CA LEU A 133 13.36 -3.75 -7.92
C LEU A 133 12.89 -2.32 -7.61
N SER A 134 12.04 -1.75 -8.46
CA SER A 134 11.42 -0.44 -8.20
C SER A 134 10.59 -0.44 -6.92
N HIS A 135 9.89 -1.55 -6.65
CA HIS A 135 9.19 -1.79 -5.39
C HIS A 135 10.13 -1.70 -4.19
N GLN A 136 11.28 -2.38 -4.22
CA GLN A 136 12.24 -2.37 -3.11
C GLN A 136 12.83 -0.97 -2.86
N ILE A 137 13.11 -0.21 -3.92
CA ILE A 137 13.58 1.18 -3.81
C ILE A 137 12.50 2.04 -3.12
N GLY A 138 11.25 1.93 -3.54
CA GLY A 138 10.13 2.64 -2.91
C GLY A 138 9.94 2.25 -1.44
N SER A 139 10.05 0.96 -1.13
CA SER A 139 9.95 0.43 0.22
C SER A 139 11.04 0.98 1.14
N PHE A 140 12.28 1.08 0.64
CA PHE A 140 13.38 1.71 1.38
C PHE A 140 13.05 3.17 1.75
N PHE A 141 12.60 3.96 0.79
CA PHE A 141 12.23 5.36 1.06
C PHE A 141 11.03 5.46 2.01
N GLY A 142 10.05 4.59 1.90
CA GLY A 142 8.89 4.57 2.79
C GLY A 142 9.28 4.33 4.25
N ALA A 143 10.08 3.32 4.51
CA ALA A 143 10.57 3.02 5.85
C ALA A 143 11.49 4.14 6.39
N TYR A 144 12.45 4.58 5.57
CA TYR A 144 13.42 5.60 5.95
C TYR A 144 12.77 6.96 6.27
N LEU A 145 11.90 7.45 5.39
CA LEU A 145 11.24 8.74 5.58
C LEU A 145 10.30 8.74 6.79
N GLY A 146 9.61 7.62 7.06
CA GLY A 146 8.79 7.50 8.25
C GLY A 146 9.60 7.65 9.54
N GLY A 147 10.76 6.99 9.63
CA GLY A 147 11.69 7.15 10.75
C GLY A 147 12.27 8.55 10.84
N LEU A 148 12.73 9.11 9.71
CA LEU A 148 13.29 10.46 9.65
C LEU A 148 12.30 11.54 10.13
N PHE A 149 11.03 11.46 9.71
CA PHE A 149 10.02 12.40 10.16
C PHE A 149 9.76 12.25 11.67
N TYR A 150 9.76 11.03 12.18
CA TYR A 150 9.63 10.81 13.61
C TYR A 150 10.80 11.39 14.39
N ASP A 151 12.03 11.20 13.94
CA ASP A 151 13.25 11.73 14.58
C ASP A 151 13.29 13.26 14.56
N LEU A 152 12.81 13.90 13.49
CA LEU A 152 12.84 15.35 13.33
C LEU A 152 11.68 16.07 14.07
N TYR A 153 10.48 15.48 14.07
CA TYR A 153 9.26 16.14 14.53
C TYR A 153 8.63 15.48 15.76
N GLY A 154 9.12 14.33 16.20
CA GLY A 154 8.56 13.57 17.33
C GLY A 154 7.17 12.99 17.04
N SER A 155 6.72 13.02 15.77
CA SER A 155 5.39 12.56 15.35
C SER A 155 5.45 11.93 13.97
N TYR A 156 4.53 10.98 13.72
CA TYR A 156 4.33 10.37 12.41
C TYR A 156 3.37 11.14 11.50
N ASP A 157 2.80 12.26 11.92
CA ASP A 157 1.75 12.97 11.18
C ASP A 157 2.18 13.34 9.76
N TYR A 158 3.40 13.89 9.61
CA TYR A 158 3.95 14.24 8.30
C TYR A 158 4.15 13.02 7.41
N ALA A 159 4.56 11.89 7.98
CA ALA A 159 4.70 10.63 7.26
C ALA A 159 3.35 10.14 6.74
N TRP A 160 2.29 10.25 7.56
CA TRP A 160 0.94 9.88 7.16
C TRP A 160 0.37 10.80 6.09
N TYR A 161 0.56 12.11 6.20
CA TYR A 161 0.13 13.06 5.16
C TYR A 161 0.82 12.79 3.83
N LEU A 162 2.11 12.45 3.86
CA LEU A 162 2.85 12.04 2.67
C LEU A 162 2.24 10.74 2.08
N ALA A 163 1.94 9.74 2.91
CA ALA A 163 1.33 8.49 2.46
C ALA A 163 -0.02 8.71 1.78
N ILE A 164 -0.88 9.59 2.33
CA ILE A 164 -2.16 9.96 1.73
C ILE A 164 -1.94 10.65 0.39
N ALA A 165 -1.06 11.65 0.34
CA ALA A 165 -0.76 12.39 -0.88
C ALA A 165 -0.27 11.46 -2.00
N LEU A 166 0.67 10.56 -1.69
CA LEU A 166 1.20 9.57 -2.63
C LEU A 166 0.13 8.59 -3.10
N SER A 167 -0.78 8.18 -2.21
CA SER A 167 -1.87 7.27 -2.55
C SER A 167 -2.88 7.91 -3.51
N ILE A 168 -3.26 9.16 -3.26
CA ILE A 168 -4.16 9.93 -4.15
C ILE A 168 -3.48 10.19 -5.49
N PHE A 169 -2.22 10.62 -5.48
CA PHE A 169 -1.44 10.86 -6.69
C PHE A 169 -1.33 9.60 -7.56
N ALA A 170 -1.02 8.46 -6.96
CA ALA A 170 -0.98 7.18 -7.66
C ALA A 170 -2.34 6.81 -8.27
N GLY A 171 -3.45 7.09 -7.56
CA GLY A 171 -4.80 6.84 -8.07
C GLY A 171 -5.20 7.73 -9.26
N LEU A 172 -4.67 8.95 -9.34
CA LEU A 172 -4.97 9.91 -10.42
C LEU A 172 -4.17 9.64 -11.71
N ILE A 173 -2.99 9.05 -11.62
CA ILE A 173 -2.11 8.75 -12.77
C ILE A 173 -2.64 7.57 -13.60
N HIS A 174 -3.40 6.66 -13.00
CA HIS A 174 -4.00 5.51 -13.67
C HIS A 174 -5.30 5.88 -14.39
#